data_cecce66e160d5566fa231d463df1aa56
#
_entry.id   cecce66e160d5566fa231d463df1aa56
#
_cell.length_a   1.000
_cell.length_b   1.000
_cell.length_c   1.000
_cell.angle_alpha   90.00
_cell.angle_beta   90.00
_cell.angle_gamma   90.00
#
_symmetry.space_group_name_H-M   'P 1'
#
loop_
_entity.id
_entity.type
_entity.pdbx_description
1 polymer ?
#
loop_
_entity_poly.entity_id
_entity_poly.type
_entity_poly.pdbx_seq_one_letter_code
_entity_poly.pdbx_strand_id
1 'polypeptide(L)'
;MTELSAFAPLTPAEEKLLTTCAGPERVTLGEGALPGEEAGEDVTVRAALLRELLLGLYEHPLNPKGLRLRGARITGTLDLQGTDCSQDITLSACRIEGEMNLVNASLRGLHLQGCWVKAITADNARFSGSVYLRGESHVAGEIGLAGARIGGDLQLCGVTIDGGGQDAVFAPSLRVEGSAFLGNYPYAEGETTLTCRGMLFFSSARIDHDCFITNCAVDLPDEPLGHEAFGATEEHGSDIAVSLARARVGGILYFQHNEIGRVVNLAGAEVARFKDEPSGQGASYPLRLDGFRYSDFSRHADTRPTERLSWLARRPEELNFNAQPYEQLAHVLGRMGHRSDAQTVLMVKERLLRAENRRLRAETSGYGPRWLMMWLSDMVLRFTVGYGYRPGRSVAFAVVLIAGLAAFYQATWNAGDMTPNAAPILTSQPWIAATESHPEGPGAFWSQPGQAGQDWETFSSLAYAADLVIPLVNFGQEDAWAPSTSRSPLGRLGWGLRWLAKGIGWIVTALAAAALTGVIRRD
;
A
#
# COMPACT_ATOMS: atom_id res chain seq x y z
N MET A 1 3.48 48.73 29.15
CA MET A 1 3.61 47.79 30.28
C MET A 1 2.25 47.74 30.94
N THR A 2 1.69 46.55 31.06
CA THR A 2 0.39 46.34 31.71
C THR A 2 0.65 46.42 33.21
N GLU A 3 -0.07 47.30 33.92
CA GLU A 3 0.07 47.40 35.35
C GLU A 3 -0.56 46.15 36.01
N LEU A 4 0.11 45.55 37.00
CA LEU A 4 -0.43 44.44 37.81
C LEU A 4 -1.81 44.76 38.44
N SER A 5 -2.08 46.03 38.62
CA SER A 5 -3.40 46.51 39.08
C SER A 5 -4.57 46.02 38.22
N ALA A 6 -4.33 45.71 36.92
CA ALA A 6 -5.34 45.16 36.04
C ALA A 6 -5.76 43.71 36.42
N PHE A 7 -4.89 43.00 37.15
CA PHE A 7 -5.15 41.63 37.60
C PHE A 7 -5.50 41.57 39.10
N ALA A 8 -5.62 42.69 39.79
CA ALA A 8 -5.98 42.67 41.23
C ALA A 8 -7.45 42.26 41.46
N PRO A 9 -7.76 41.46 42.50
CA PRO A 9 -6.80 40.78 43.35
C PRO A 9 -6.12 39.60 42.62
N LEU A 10 -4.86 39.33 42.94
CA LEU A 10 -4.16 38.12 42.48
C LEU A 10 -4.57 36.93 43.33
N THR A 11 -4.59 35.76 42.69
CA THR A 11 -4.72 34.50 43.43
C THR A 11 -3.40 34.16 44.13
N PRO A 12 -3.41 33.35 45.23
CA PRO A 12 -2.17 32.88 45.85
C PRO A 12 -1.24 32.16 44.87
N ALA A 13 -1.79 31.44 43.89
CA ALA A 13 -1.04 30.80 42.82
C ALA A 13 -0.34 31.82 41.90
N GLU A 14 -1.02 32.92 41.55
CA GLU A 14 -0.48 33.99 40.72
C GLU A 14 0.62 34.76 41.44
N GLU A 15 0.45 35.05 42.73
CA GLU A 15 1.49 35.68 43.54
C GLU A 15 2.76 34.82 43.62
N LYS A 16 2.59 33.48 43.82
CA LYS A 16 3.71 32.55 43.83
C LYS A 16 4.36 32.45 42.46
N LEU A 17 3.61 32.44 41.39
CA LEU A 17 4.14 32.43 40.02
C LEU A 17 5.00 33.67 39.78
N LEU A 18 4.50 34.86 40.03
CA LEU A 18 5.19 36.14 39.82
C LEU A 18 6.48 36.24 40.60
N THR A 19 6.51 35.76 41.82
CA THR A 19 7.69 35.81 42.71
C THR A 19 8.77 34.80 42.35
N THR A 20 8.40 33.68 41.67
CA THR A 20 9.32 32.56 41.43
C THR A 20 9.66 32.33 39.95
N CYS A 21 8.91 32.90 39.00
CA CYS A 21 9.05 32.60 37.57
C CYS A 21 10.42 32.98 36.96
N ALA A 22 11.11 33.92 37.55
CA ALA A 22 12.47 34.33 37.13
C ALA A 22 13.56 33.34 37.61
N GLY A 23 13.23 32.49 38.59
CA GLY A 23 14.16 31.53 39.19
C GLY A 23 14.53 30.36 38.27
N PRO A 24 15.59 29.61 38.64
CA PRO A 24 16.05 28.47 37.84
C PRO A 24 15.13 27.26 37.92
N GLU A 25 14.30 27.20 38.99
CA GLU A 25 13.39 26.07 39.27
C GLU A 25 12.08 26.19 38.49
N ARG A 26 11.40 25.05 38.28
CA ARG A 26 10.05 25.03 37.76
C ARG A 26 9.08 25.52 38.85
N VAL A 27 8.17 26.43 38.49
CA VAL A 27 7.12 26.85 39.42
C VAL A 27 6.13 25.70 39.65
N THR A 28 6.03 25.21 40.87
CA THR A 28 5.12 24.12 41.24
C THR A 28 4.03 24.67 42.15
N LEU A 29 2.76 24.50 41.77
CA LEU A 29 1.58 24.88 42.54
C LEU A 29 0.97 23.68 43.20
N GLY A 30 0.36 23.86 44.35
CA GLY A 30 -0.16 22.78 45.18
C GLY A 30 0.89 21.70 45.41
N GLU A 31 0.47 20.43 45.25
CA GLU A 31 1.35 19.23 45.30
C GLU A 31 2.01 18.91 43.95
N GLY A 32 1.78 19.73 42.91
CA GLY A 32 2.28 19.49 41.57
C GLY A 32 1.58 18.37 40.79
N ALA A 33 0.43 17.91 41.25
CA ALA A 33 -0.44 16.98 40.57
C ALA A 33 -1.43 17.71 39.62
N LEU A 34 -2.04 16.99 38.68
CA LEU A 34 -3.06 17.55 37.79
C LEU A 34 -4.29 18.01 38.60
N PRO A 35 -4.66 19.33 38.57
CA PRO A 35 -5.79 19.84 39.31
C PRO A 35 -7.15 19.36 38.77
N GLY A 36 -8.13 19.17 39.63
CA GLY A 36 -9.52 18.98 39.25
C GLY A 36 -10.19 20.26 38.73
N GLU A 37 -11.41 20.15 38.25
CA GLU A 37 -12.20 21.30 37.72
C GLU A 37 -12.55 22.33 38.77
N GLU A 38 -12.75 21.89 40.02
CA GLU A 38 -13.12 22.73 41.16
C GLU A 38 -11.92 23.08 42.06
N ALA A 39 -10.68 22.95 41.55
CA ALA A 39 -9.49 23.25 42.33
C ALA A 39 -9.46 24.73 42.79
N GLY A 40 -8.93 24.96 44.00
CA GLY A 40 -8.94 26.27 44.65
C GLY A 40 -8.01 27.31 44.02
N GLU A 41 -8.04 28.52 44.62
CA GLU A 41 -7.23 29.66 44.14
C GLU A 41 -5.73 29.46 44.36
N ASP A 42 -5.32 28.54 45.20
CA ASP A 42 -3.93 28.18 45.49
C ASP A 42 -3.21 27.51 44.32
N VAL A 43 -3.96 26.99 43.33
CA VAL A 43 -3.44 26.41 42.08
C VAL A 43 -4.00 27.07 40.83
N THR A 44 -4.90 28.05 40.99
CA THR A 44 -5.59 28.70 39.86
C THR A 44 -4.82 29.92 39.34
N VAL A 45 -4.52 29.93 38.03
CA VAL A 45 -3.83 31.00 37.33
C VAL A 45 -4.65 31.40 36.09
N ARG A 46 -4.84 32.69 35.87
CA ARG A 46 -5.53 33.20 34.69
C ARG A 46 -4.62 33.12 33.45
N ALA A 47 -5.12 32.62 32.36
CA ALA A 47 -4.40 32.56 31.08
C ALA A 47 -3.96 33.95 30.59
N ALA A 48 -4.76 34.99 30.83
CA ALA A 48 -4.40 36.38 30.51
C ALA A 48 -3.12 36.85 31.23
N LEU A 49 -2.91 36.47 32.50
CA LEU A 49 -1.66 36.77 33.19
C LEU A 49 -0.47 36.01 32.58
N LEU A 50 -0.66 34.74 32.23
CA LEU A 50 0.39 33.98 31.55
C LEU A 50 0.77 34.60 30.19
N ARG A 51 -0.20 35.13 29.45
CA ARG A 51 0.01 35.85 28.20
C ARG A 51 0.91 37.07 28.40
N GLU A 52 0.61 37.93 29.38
CA GLU A 52 1.41 39.13 29.67
C GLU A 52 2.85 38.76 30.06
N LEU A 53 3.03 37.69 30.85
CA LEU A 53 4.38 37.20 31.20
C LEU A 53 5.15 36.67 29.98
N LEU A 54 4.49 35.89 29.12
CA LEU A 54 5.10 35.31 27.92
C LEU A 54 5.52 36.37 26.89
N LEU A 55 4.75 37.47 26.79
CA LEU A 55 5.05 38.60 25.91
C LEU A 55 6.03 39.60 26.51
N GLY A 56 6.47 39.39 27.76
CA GLY A 56 7.39 40.32 28.44
C GLY A 56 6.78 41.71 28.69
N LEU A 57 5.46 41.81 28.76
CA LEU A 57 4.74 43.06 29.02
C LEU A 57 4.71 43.43 30.50
N TYR A 58 5.31 42.60 31.33
CA TYR A 58 5.37 42.71 32.79
C TYR A 58 6.78 42.99 33.28
N GLU A 59 6.95 43.73 34.41
CA GLU A 59 8.26 44.13 34.96
C GLU A 59 9.13 42.95 35.42
N HIS A 60 8.55 41.79 35.67
CA HIS A 60 9.29 40.61 36.07
C HIS A 60 9.59 39.71 34.86
N PRO A 61 10.87 39.60 34.45
CA PRO A 61 11.23 38.76 33.32
C PRO A 61 11.04 37.26 33.69
N LEU A 62 10.59 36.48 32.72
CA LEU A 62 10.67 35.03 32.84
C LEU A 62 12.12 34.55 32.84
N ASN A 63 12.37 33.38 33.40
CA ASN A 63 13.66 32.73 33.24
C ASN A 63 13.99 32.54 31.74
N PRO A 64 15.25 32.63 31.30
CA PRO A 64 15.63 32.39 29.92
C PRO A 64 15.21 31.03 29.33
N LYS A 65 14.88 30.07 30.20
CA LYS A 65 14.31 28.77 29.81
C LYS A 65 12.79 28.82 29.55
N GLY A 66 12.18 29.98 29.58
CA GLY A 66 10.76 30.20 29.34
C GLY A 66 9.83 29.92 30.54
N LEU A 67 8.55 29.88 30.27
CA LEU A 67 7.52 29.59 31.27
C LEU A 67 7.55 28.10 31.63
N ARG A 68 7.79 27.77 32.90
CA ARG A 68 7.83 26.40 33.39
C ARG A 68 6.92 26.24 34.62
N LEU A 69 5.74 25.68 34.38
CA LEU A 69 4.68 25.60 35.38
C LEU A 69 4.24 24.16 35.60
N ARG A 70 3.96 23.79 36.85
CA ARG A 70 3.47 22.46 37.20
C ARG A 70 2.32 22.56 38.20
N GLY A 71 1.28 21.74 37.99
CA GLY A 71 0.16 21.62 38.91
C GLY A 71 -0.80 22.82 38.87
N ALA A 72 -0.86 23.55 37.79
CA ALA A 72 -1.70 24.73 37.63
C ALA A 72 -3.07 24.38 37.00
N ARG A 73 -4.12 25.01 37.52
CA ARG A 73 -5.40 25.18 36.85
C ARG A 73 -5.40 26.51 36.14
N ILE A 74 -5.36 26.47 34.77
CA ILE A 74 -5.27 27.67 33.93
C ILE A 74 -6.67 27.97 33.41
N THR A 75 -7.23 29.09 33.85
CA THR A 75 -8.59 29.53 33.52
C THR A 75 -8.60 30.56 32.40
N GLY A 76 -9.57 30.46 31.51
CA GLY A 76 -9.69 31.32 30.33
C GLY A 76 -8.81 30.85 29.16
N THR A 77 -8.93 31.52 28.03
CA THR A 77 -8.19 31.20 26.79
C THR A 77 -6.77 31.78 26.85
N LEU A 78 -5.77 30.93 26.60
CA LEU A 78 -4.39 31.40 26.39
C LEU A 78 -4.26 31.88 24.94
N ASP A 79 -4.49 33.18 24.73
CA ASP A 79 -4.50 33.79 23.41
C ASP A 79 -3.15 34.45 23.08
N LEU A 80 -2.38 33.78 22.25
CA LEU A 80 -1.11 34.26 21.68
C LEU A 80 -1.23 34.53 20.18
N GLN A 81 -2.44 34.64 19.64
CA GLN A 81 -2.66 34.84 18.21
C GLN A 81 -1.86 36.02 17.68
N GLY A 82 -1.08 35.77 16.59
CA GLY A 82 -0.32 36.79 15.87
C GLY A 82 0.82 37.41 16.70
N THR A 83 1.22 36.81 17.80
CA THR A 83 2.29 37.36 18.66
C THR A 83 3.63 36.67 18.42
N ASP A 84 4.73 37.41 18.68
CA ASP A 84 6.08 36.88 18.75
C ASP A 84 6.45 36.62 20.21
N CYS A 85 6.46 35.33 20.60
CA CYS A 85 6.90 34.89 21.91
C CYS A 85 8.20 34.08 21.80
N SER A 86 9.32 34.67 22.15
CA SER A 86 10.63 34.02 22.09
C SER A 86 10.89 32.98 23.17
N GLN A 87 9.86 32.64 23.96
CA GLN A 87 9.95 31.76 25.12
C GLN A 87 9.47 30.34 24.82
N ASP A 88 9.98 29.38 25.59
CA ASP A 88 9.40 28.05 25.66
C ASP A 88 8.20 28.07 26.62
N ILE A 89 7.17 27.34 26.26
CA ILE A 89 6.03 27.04 27.14
C ILE A 89 6.15 25.60 27.60
N THR A 90 6.45 25.37 28.87
CA THR A 90 6.55 24.03 29.49
C THR A 90 5.53 23.91 30.61
N LEU A 91 4.48 23.15 30.36
CA LEU A 91 3.43 22.86 31.33
C LEU A 91 3.46 21.37 31.69
N SER A 92 3.40 21.07 32.97
CA SER A 92 3.39 19.69 33.47
C SER A 92 2.25 19.51 34.49
N ALA A 93 1.48 18.46 34.34
CA ALA A 93 0.33 18.20 35.20
C ALA A 93 -0.54 19.47 35.37
N CYS A 94 -0.80 20.19 34.28
CA CYS A 94 -1.63 21.39 34.27
C CYS A 94 -2.98 21.13 33.61
N ARG A 95 -4.04 21.75 34.10
CA ARG A 95 -5.37 21.74 33.49
C ARG A 95 -5.62 23.09 32.80
N ILE A 96 -5.79 23.07 31.48
CA ILE A 96 -6.04 24.27 30.67
C ILE A 96 -7.50 24.23 30.21
N GLU A 97 -8.36 24.98 30.92
CA GLU A 97 -9.81 24.95 30.76
C GLU A 97 -10.30 25.71 29.52
N GLY A 98 -9.54 26.68 29.09
CA GLY A 98 -9.77 27.39 27.83
C GLY A 98 -8.98 26.77 26.68
N GLU A 99 -9.20 27.29 25.48
CA GLU A 99 -8.43 26.97 24.30
C GLU A 99 -7.02 27.58 24.38
N MET A 100 -6.02 26.92 23.82
CA MET A 100 -4.73 27.51 23.51
C MET A 100 -4.76 28.03 22.07
N ASN A 101 -4.96 29.35 21.89
CA ASN A 101 -5.00 30.00 20.58
C ASN A 101 -3.59 30.51 20.23
N LEU A 102 -2.91 29.81 19.34
CA LEU A 102 -1.56 30.09 18.87
C LEU A 102 -1.53 30.43 17.35
N VAL A 103 -2.69 30.75 16.76
CA VAL A 103 -2.81 31.04 15.32
C VAL A 103 -1.84 32.16 14.91
N ASN A 104 -1.02 31.91 13.89
CA ASN A 104 0.03 32.82 13.40
C ASN A 104 1.06 33.26 14.47
N ALA A 105 1.14 32.57 15.62
CA ALA A 105 2.11 32.88 16.65
C ALA A 105 3.52 32.38 16.29
N SER A 106 4.55 33.06 16.80
CA SER A 106 5.94 32.58 16.77
C SER A 106 6.38 32.22 18.19
N LEU A 107 6.81 30.97 18.41
CA LEU A 107 7.22 30.45 19.70
C LEU A 107 8.56 29.71 19.58
N ARG A 108 9.28 29.52 20.71
CA ARG A 108 10.43 28.64 20.70
C ARG A 108 9.98 27.18 20.73
N GLY A 109 9.15 26.76 21.68
CA GLY A 109 8.63 25.40 21.79
C GLY A 109 7.38 25.34 22.67
N LEU A 110 6.65 24.23 22.52
CA LEU A 110 5.48 23.93 23.33
C LEU A 110 5.64 22.51 23.92
N HIS A 111 5.73 22.41 25.23
CA HIS A 111 5.98 21.16 25.94
C HIS A 111 4.87 20.91 26.97
N LEU A 112 3.96 19.98 26.68
CA LEU A 112 2.86 19.58 27.55
C LEU A 112 3.08 18.15 28.02
N GLN A 113 3.09 17.94 29.35
CA GLN A 113 3.32 16.63 29.95
C GLN A 113 2.29 16.34 31.05
N GLY A 114 1.48 15.31 30.87
CA GLY A 114 0.45 14.94 31.85
C GLY A 114 -0.60 16.04 32.03
N CYS A 115 -0.89 16.79 30.98
CA CYS A 115 -1.83 17.91 31.00
C CYS A 115 -3.21 17.49 30.49
N TRP A 116 -4.23 18.16 31.02
CA TRP A 116 -5.55 18.20 30.42
C TRP A 116 -5.72 19.52 29.67
N VAL A 117 -6.08 19.47 28.40
CA VAL A 117 -6.20 20.64 27.51
C VAL A 117 -7.54 20.59 26.80
N LYS A 118 -8.26 21.70 26.75
CA LYS A 118 -9.54 21.77 26.08
C LYS A 118 -9.40 21.63 24.56
N ALA A 119 -8.56 22.45 23.94
CA ALA A 119 -8.21 22.41 22.51
C ALA A 119 -6.93 23.22 22.27
N ILE A 120 -6.26 22.95 21.12
CA ILE A 120 -5.08 23.69 20.70
C ILE A 120 -5.29 24.10 19.25
N THR A 121 -5.29 25.42 18.98
CA THR A 121 -5.34 25.97 17.62
C THR A 121 -4.04 26.70 17.31
N ALA A 122 -3.22 26.11 16.46
CA ALA A 122 -1.88 26.62 16.12
C ALA A 122 -1.68 26.73 14.59
N ASP A 123 -2.72 27.11 13.87
CA ASP A 123 -2.68 27.27 12.42
C ASP A 123 -1.67 28.36 12.03
N ASN A 124 -0.81 28.04 11.05
CA ASN A 124 0.31 28.86 10.58
C ASN A 124 1.30 29.27 11.70
N ALA A 125 1.24 28.66 12.88
CA ALA A 125 2.20 28.93 13.95
C ALA A 125 3.62 28.52 13.56
N ARG A 126 4.61 29.17 14.15
CA ARG A 126 6.04 28.89 13.95
C ARG A 126 6.69 28.55 15.29
N PHE A 127 7.14 27.32 15.39
CA PHE A 127 7.93 26.84 16.51
C PHE A 127 9.37 26.68 16.04
N SER A 128 10.31 27.44 16.60
CA SER A 128 11.74 27.30 16.25
C SER A 128 12.37 26.03 16.85
N GLY A 129 11.77 25.46 17.88
CA GLY A 129 12.10 24.18 18.50
C GLY A 129 11.00 23.14 18.29
N SER A 130 10.78 22.30 19.30
CA SER A 130 9.89 21.15 19.21
C SER A 130 8.52 21.40 19.85
N VAL A 131 7.55 20.59 19.42
CA VAL A 131 6.21 20.53 20.02
C VAL A 131 6.00 19.14 20.61
N TYR A 132 5.81 19.06 21.93
CA TYR A 132 5.64 17.80 22.67
C TYR A 132 4.35 17.78 23.46
N LEU A 133 3.53 16.75 23.22
CA LEU A 133 2.44 16.33 24.08
C LEU A 133 2.78 14.90 24.52
N ARG A 134 2.93 14.71 25.85
CA ARG A 134 3.41 13.42 26.40
C ARG A 134 2.77 13.13 27.77
N GLY A 135 3.08 11.94 28.30
CA GLY A 135 2.87 11.62 29.72
C GLY A 135 1.40 11.55 30.11
N GLU A 136 0.60 10.83 29.33
CA GLU A 136 -0.84 10.65 29.55
C GLU A 136 -1.63 11.98 29.49
N SER A 137 -1.15 12.91 28.64
CA SER A 137 -1.91 14.14 28.38
C SER A 137 -3.24 13.83 27.70
N HIS A 138 -4.26 14.60 28.02
CA HIS A 138 -5.59 14.51 27.42
C HIS A 138 -5.97 15.82 26.74
N VAL A 139 -6.41 15.74 25.48
CA VAL A 139 -6.95 16.87 24.73
C VAL A 139 -8.42 16.57 24.44
N ALA A 140 -9.32 17.42 24.93
CA ALA A 140 -10.77 17.22 24.84
C ALA A 140 -11.37 17.84 23.55
N GLY A 141 -10.55 18.27 22.62
CA GLY A 141 -10.92 18.85 21.32
C GLY A 141 -9.83 18.65 20.31
N GLU A 142 -9.96 19.31 19.18
CA GLU A 142 -9.02 19.24 18.05
C GLU A 142 -7.65 19.86 18.38
N ILE A 143 -6.60 19.27 17.79
CA ILE A 143 -5.29 19.91 17.68
C ILE A 143 -5.14 20.43 16.23
N GLY A 144 -5.35 21.73 16.02
CA GLY A 144 -5.17 22.43 14.75
C GLY A 144 -3.70 22.84 14.54
N LEU A 145 -3.09 22.41 13.44
CA LEU A 145 -1.71 22.68 13.03
C LEU A 145 -1.63 23.00 11.53
N ALA A 146 -2.71 23.49 10.90
CA ALA A 146 -2.76 23.75 9.48
C ALA A 146 -1.68 24.78 9.08
N GLY A 147 -0.79 24.41 8.16
CA GLY A 147 0.30 25.25 7.69
C GLY A 147 1.37 25.59 8.73
N ALA A 148 1.31 25.02 9.94
CA ALA A 148 2.28 25.27 11.00
C ALA A 148 3.70 24.80 10.60
N ARG A 149 4.72 25.38 11.26
CA ARG A 149 6.13 25.02 11.06
C ARG A 149 6.78 24.73 12.39
N ILE A 150 7.41 23.56 12.49
CA ILE A 150 8.09 23.07 13.69
C ILE A 150 9.55 22.83 13.31
N GLY A 151 10.48 23.61 13.87
CA GLY A 151 11.93 23.52 13.59
C GLY A 151 12.60 22.32 14.27
N GLY A 152 11.95 21.72 15.26
CA GLY A 152 12.37 20.47 15.90
C GLY A 152 11.41 19.32 15.59
N ASP A 153 11.14 18.47 16.60
CA ASP A 153 10.26 17.33 16.48
C ASP A 153 8.82 17.66 16.85
N LEU A 154 7.89 16.97 16.22
CA LEU A 154 6.50 16.84 16.69
C LEU A 154 6.34 15.52 17.44
N GLN A 155 5.85 15.56 18.68
CA GLN A 155 5.63 14.34 19.45
C GLN A 155 4.25 14.35 20.10
N LEU A 156 3.43 13.36 19.72
CA LEU A 156 2.13 13.04 20.30
C LEU A 156 2.20 11.61 20.85
N CYS A 157 2.86 11.44 22.00
CA CYS A 157 3.21 10.12 22.54
C CYS A 157 2.64 9.94 23.95
N GLY A 158 1.84 8.90 24.17
CA GLY A 158 1.11 8.73 25.43
C GLY A 158 0.06 9.82 25.60
N VAL A 159 -0.79 10.02 24.58
CA VAL A 159 -1.78 11.09 24.53
C VAL A 159 -3.13 10.52 24.13
N THR A 160 -4.19 11.02 24.77
CA THR A 160 -5.57 10.78 24.35
C THR A 160 -6.14 12.06 23.76
N ILE A 161 -6.67 11.99 22.55
CA ILE A 161 -7.28 13.14 21.86
C ILE A 161 -8.72 12.76 21.50
N ASP A 162 -9.69 13.50 22.04
CA ASP A 162 -11.09 13.41 21.62
C ASP A 162 -11.41 14.67 20.81
N GLY A 163 -11.51 14.52 19.49
CA GLY A 163 -11.75 15.64 18.59
C GLY A 163 -13.08 16.36 18.77
N GLY A 164 -13.97 15.85 19.65
CA GLY A 164 -15.24 16.52 19.95
C GLY A 164 -16.18 16.62 18.73
N GLY A 165 -16.13 15.64 17.82
CA GLY A 165 -16.87 15.66 16.56
C GLY A 165 -16.12 16.39 15.42
N GLN A 166 -14.87 16.80 15.66
CA GLN A 166 -13.92 17.33 14.68
C GLN A 166 -12.80 16.29 14.42
N ASP A 167 -11.78 16.68 13.66
CA ASP A 167 -10.56 15.89 13.56
C ASP A 167 -9.86 15.82 14.95
N ALA A 168 -9.18 14.73 15.22
CA ALA A 168 -8.31 14.67 16.41
C ALA A 168 -7.06 15.55 16.18
N VAL A 169 -6.46 15.45 14.98
CA VAL A 169 -5.35 16.31 14.57
C VAL A 169 -5.61 16.80 13.16
N PHE A 170 -5.77 18.11 12.99
CA PHE A 170 -5.94 18.78 11.71
C PHE A 170 -4.65 19.51 11.33
N ALA A 171 -3.83 18.89 10.49
CA ALA A 171 -2.46 19.34 10.17
C ALA A 171 -2.14 19.38 8.67
N PRO A 172 -3.04 19.89 7.79
CA PRO A 172 -2.74 19.99 6.37
C PRO A 172 -1.58 20.96 6.14
N SER A 173 -0.67 20.57 5.24
CA SER A 173 0.53 21.37 4.89
C SER A 173 1.46 21.70 6.06
N LEU A 174 1.38 20.96 7.16
CA LEU A 174 2.32 21.04 8.29
C LEU A 174 3.75 20.80 7.80
N ARG A 175 4.73 21.53 8.38
CA ARG A 175 6.15 21.31 8.15
C ARG A 175 6.87 20.98 9.45
N VAL A 176 7.56 19.85 9.49
CA VAL A 176 8.40 19.41 10.62
C VAL A 176 9.82 19.23 10.09
N GLU A 177 10.77 20.06 10.55
CA GLU A 177 12.17 19.95 10.14
C GLU A 177 12.88 18.77 10.83
N GLY A 178 12.39 18.33 11.98
CA GLY A 178 12.80 17.12 12.68
C GLY A 178 11.97 15.91 12.27
N SER A 179 11.74 15.03 13.23
CA SER A 179 10.90 13.83 13.10
C SER A 179 9.50 14.03 13.69
N ALA A 180 8.53 13.29 13.20
CA ALA A 180 7.21 13.21 13.80
C ALA A 180 7.01 11.85 14.50
N PHE A 181 6.62 11.88 15.78
CA PHE A 181 6.35 10.69 16.59
C PHE A 181 4.89 10.71 17.02
N LEU A 182 4.11 9.79 16.48
CA LEU A 182 2.71 9.58 16.83
C LEU A 182 2.58 8.19 17.46
N GLY A 183 2.14 8.17 18.72
CA GLY A 183 1.93 6.96 19.52
C GLY A 183 3.13 6.56 20.35
N ASN A 184 4.01 5.73 19.84
CA ASN A 184 5.18 5.28 20.56
C ASN A 184 6.40 6.19 20.35
N TYR A 185 7.09 6.51 21.43
CA TYR A 185 8.39 7.19 21.37
C TYR A 185 9.52 6.16 21.57
N PRO A 186 10.23 5.78 20.50
CA PRO A 186 11.15 4.62 20.56
C PRO A 186 12.40 4.82 21.44
N TYR A 187 12.61 6.04 21.95
CA TYR A 187 13.75 6.37 22.81
C TYR A 187 13.38 6.57 24.28
N ALA A 188 12.10 6.31 24.66
CA ALA A 188 11.66 6.32 26.06
C ALA A 188 11.69 4.92 26.66
N GLU A 189 11.72 4.85 27.99
CA GLU A 189 11.45 3.59 28.71
C GLU A 189 9.95 3.28 28.66
N GLY A 190 9.62 2.09 28.18
CA GLY A 190 8.25 1.61 28.01
C GLY A 190 7.57 2.04 26.71
N GLU A 191 6.48 1.39 26.39
CA GLU A 191 5.65 1.69 25.22
C GLU A 191 4.60 2.74 25.56
N THR A 192 4.41 3.69 24.63
CA THR A 192 3.36 4.71 24.72
C THR A 192 2.38 4.55 23.58
N THR A 193 1.15 4.99 23.76
CA THR A 193 0.07 4.90 22.77
C THR A 193 -0.52 6.27 22.50
N LEU A 194 -0.89 6.53 21.26
CA LEU A 194 -1.77 7.63 20.90
C LEU A 194 -3.17 7.09 20.68
N THR A 195 -4.12 7.54 21.48
CA THR A 195 -5.54 7.19 21.33
C THR A 195 -6.30 8.39 20.79
N CYS A 196 -6.95 8.22 19.63
CA CYS A 196 -7.69 9.30 18.96
C CYS A 196 -9.15 8.90 18.72
N ARG A 197 -10.06 9.82 19.04
CA ARG A 197 -11.44 9.80 18.57
C ARG A 197 -11.62 10.96 17.59
N GLY A 198 -11.40 10.70 16.31
CA GLY A 198 -11.33 11.67 15.23
C GLY A 198 -10.17 11.35 14.30
N MET A 199 -10.18 11.97 13.12
CA MET A 199 -9.21 11.72 12.07
C MET A 199 -7.83 12.30 12.40
N LEU A 200 -6.78 11.59 11.99
CA LEU A 200 -5.41 12.12 11.90
C LEU A 200 -5.16 12.63 10.48
N PHE A 201 -5.28 13.94 10.27
CA PHE A 201 -5.22 14.58 8.95
C PHE A 201 -3.91 15.32 8.73
N PHE A 202 -3.00 14.72 7.96
CA PHE A 202 -1.67 15.25 7.61
C PHE A 202 -1.49 15.41 6.08
N SER A 203 -2.56 15.75 5.36
CA SER A 203 -2.48 15.91 3.91
C SER A 203 -1.47 16.98 3.52
N SER A 204 -0.63 16.68 2.53
CA SER A 204 0.43 17.57 2.04
C SER A 204 1.45 17.99 3.12
N ALA A 205 1.50 17.31 4.26
CA ALA A 205 2.50 17.57 5.30
C ALA A 205 3.91 17.21 4.79
N ARG A 206 4.90 17.91 5.33
CA ARG A 206 6.31 17.65 5.05
C ARG A 206 7.07 17.40 6.35
N ILE A 207 7.68 16.24 6.44
CA ILE A 207 8.52 15.80 7.56
C ILE A 207 9.90 15.52 6.99
N ASP A 208 10.92 16.29 7.40
CA ASP A 208 12.23 16.22 6.77
C ASP A 208 13.02 14.96 7.19
N HIS A 209 12.74 14.41 8.37
CA HIS A 209 13.32 13.16 8.88
C HIS A 209 12.30 12.02 8.92
N ASP A 210 12.28 11.24 10.02
CA ASP A 210 11.43 10.06 10.15
C ASP A 210 10.01 10.41 10.62
N CYS A 211 9.05 9.63 10.17
CA CYS A 211 7.67 9.69 10.65
C CYS A 211 7.28 8.35 11.29
N PHE A 212 6.97 8.37 12.58
CA PHE A 212 6.50 7.23 13.34
C PHE A 212 4.98 7.36 13.56
N ILE A 213 4.23 6.43 13.00
CA ILE A 213 2.81 6.21 13.31
C ILE A 213 2.76 4.79 13.85
N THR A 214 3.00 4.67 15.15
CA THR A 214 3.21 3.37 15.80
C THR A 214 2.48 3.32 17.13
N ASN A 215 1.79 2.22 17.43
CA ASN A 215 0.92 2.08 18.59
C ASN A 215 -0.17 3.18 18.64
N CYS A 216 -0.79 3.46 17.50
CA CYS A 216 -1.92 4.38 17.44
C CYS A 216 -3.23 3.59 17.43
N ALA A 217 -4.17 3.97 18.31
CA ALA A 217 -5.56 3.55 18.28
C ALA A 217 -6.39 4.72 17.76
N VAL A 218 -6.93 4.60 16.53
CA VAL A 218 -7.70 5.67 15.89
C VAL A 218 -9.10 5.17 15.59
N ASP A 219 -10.07 5.78 16.22
CA ASP A 219 -11.50 5.54 16.01
C ASP A 219 -12.17 6.82 15.51
N LEU A 220 -13.19 6.67 14.69
CA LEU A 220 -13.99 7.78 14.20
C LEU A 220 -15.36 7.77 14.88
N PRO A 221 -15.93 8.95 15.19
CA PRO A 221 -17.30 9.02 15.66
C PRO A 221 -18.26 8.48 14.58
N ASP A 222 -19.41 7.99 14.98
CA ASP A 222 -20.46 7.51 14.06
C ASP A 222 -21.10 8.67 13.27
N GLU A 223 -21.07 9.87 13.83
CA GLU A 223 -21.54 11.09 13.15
C GLU A 223 -20.45 11.68 12.26
N PRO A 224 -20.83 12.33 11.14
CA PRO A 224 -19.88 13.02 10.27
C PRO A 224 -19.04 14.05 11.04
N LEU A 225 -17.75 14.13 10.71
CA LEU A 225 -16.85 15.15 11.25
C LEU A 225 -17.32 16.56 10.83
N GLY A 226 -17.12 17.55 11.69
CA GLY A 226 -17.58 18.91 11.46
C GLY A 226 -17.09 19.55 10.16
N HIS A 227 -15.90 19.18 9.70
CA HIS A 227 -15.33 19.65 8.43
C HIS A 227 -16.08 19.14 7.19
N GLU A 228 -16.83 18.06 7.26
CA GLU A 228 -17.65 17.56 6.15
C GLU A 228 -18.76 18.52 5.77
N ALA A 229 -19.17 19.41 6.65
CA ALA A 229 -20.11 20.47 6.34
C ALA A 229 -19.63 21.41 5.21
N PHE A 230 -18.33 21.46 4.95
CA PHE A 230 -17.70 22.24 3.87
C PHE A 230 -17.43 21.42 2.60
N GLY A 231 -17.85 20.16 2.56
CA GLY A 231 -17.70 19.23 1.45
C GLY A 231 -16.56 18.22 1.68
N ALA A 232 -16.91 16.95 1.68
CA ALA A 232 -15.95 15.87 1.71
C ALA A 232 -15.04 15.96 0.48
N THR A 233 -13.71 15.87 0.69
CA THR A 233 -12.73 15.75 -0.38
C THR A 233 -12.27 14.31 -0.49
N GLU A 234 -11.58 13.95 -1.59
CA GLU A 234 -10.95 12.61 -1.70
C GLU A 234 -9.93 12.31 -0.59
N GLU A 235 -9.53 13.30 0.17
CA GLU A 235 -8.48 13.23 1.18
C GLU A 235 -8.98 13.35 2.60
N HIS A 236 -10.17 13.91 2.76
CA HIS A 236 -10.83 14.16 4.02
C HIS A 236 -12.30 13.70 3.92
N GLY A 237 -12.69 12.77 4.73
CA GLY A 237 -14.03 12.19 4.75
C GLY A 237 -14.23 11.25 5.93
N SER A 238 -15.48 11.01 6.31
CA SER A 238 -15.86 10.18 7.48
C SER A 238 -15.42 8.71 7.41
N ASP A 239 -14.97 8.25 6.25
CA ASP A 239 -14.43 6.91 6.04
C ASP A 239 -12.91 6.82 6.28
N ILE A 240 -12.20 7.96 6.43
CA ILE A 240 -10.75 8.02 6.52
C ILE A 240 -10.32 8.31 7.97
N ALA A 241 -9.62 7.37 8.60
CA ALA A 241 -9.09 7.55 9.94
C ALA A 241 -7.72 8.23 9.97
N VAL A 242 -6.86 7.91 8.99
CA VAL A 242 -5.52 8.51 8.87
C VAL A 242 -5.29 8.93 7.42
N SER A 243 -4.97 10.20 7.20
CA SER A 243 -4.62 10.72 5.88
C SER A 243 -3.22 11.33 5.87
N LEU A 244 -2.35 10.75 5.06
CA LEU A 244 -1.05 11.27 4.66
C LEU A 244 -1.05 11.59 3.15
N ALA A 245 -2.22 11.88 2.58
CA ALA A 245 -2.35 12.16 1.15
C ALA A 245 -1.37 13.26 0.72
N ARG A 246 -0.56 13.00 -0.30
CA ARG A 246 0.48 13.91 -0.81
C ARG A 246 1.52 14.36 0.22
N ALA A 247 1.61 13.71 1.38
CA ALA A 247 2.64 14.00 2.37
C ALA A 247 4.03 13.58 1.87
N ARG A 248 5.07 14.23 2.39
CA ARG A 248 6.46 13.90 2.09
C ARG A 248 7.24 13.61 3.36
N VAL A 249 7.87 12.43 3.42
CA VAL A 249 8.74 12.02 4.53
C VAL A 249 10.15 11.79 3.97
N GLY A 250 11.11 12.61 4.41
CA GLY A 250 12.49 12.53 3.95
C GLY A 250 13.24 11.29 4.43
N GLY A 251 12.83 10.72 5.55
CA GLY A 251 13.36 9.51 6.15
C GLY A 251 12.44 8.30 5.99
N ILE A 252 12.25 7.56 7.08
CA ILE A 252 11.45 6.35 7.12
C ILE A 252 10.04 6.68 7.62
N LEU A 253 9.03 6.21 6.89
CA LEU A 253 7.68 6.10 7.44
C LEU A 253 7.55 4.74 8.14
N TYR A 254 7.44 4.76 9.46
CA TYR A 254 7.10 3.61 10.30
C TYR A 254 5.59 3.59 10.49
N PHE A 255 4.94 2.51 10.06
CA PHE A 255 3.49 2.34 10.18
C PHE A 255 3.18 0.95 10.73
N GLN A 256 3.27 0.81 12.06
CA GLN A 256 3.27 -0.49 12.73
C GLN A 256 2.44 -0.48 14.01
N HIS A 257 1.91 -1.63 14.41
CA HIS A 257 1.18 -1.84 15.68
C HIS A 257 -0.01 -0.88 15.87
N ASN A 258 -0.71 -0.54 14.77
CA ASN A 258 -1.82 0.41 14.82
C ASN A 258 -3.16 -0.33 14.82
N GLU A 259 -4.10 0.15 15.62
CA GLU A 259 -5.50 -0.25 15.64
C GLU A 259 -6.33 0.84 14.96
N ILE A 260 -6.72 0.60 13.70
CA ILE A 260 -7.42 1.58 12.87
C ILE A 260 -8.67 0.92 12.29
N GLY A 261 -9.83 1.46 12.61
CA GLY A 261 -11.13 0.90 12.20
C GLY A 261 -11.58 1.30 10.79
N ARG A 262 -10.93 2.26 10.14
CA ARG A 262 -11.33 2.87 8.87
C ARG A 262 -10.16 2.95 7.89
N VAL A 263 -10.36 3.65 6.77
CA VAL A 263 -9.38 3.79 5.69
C VAL A 263 -8.12 4.54 6.14
N VAL A 264 -6.95 4.03 5.71
CA VAL A 264 -5.67 4.76 5.72
C VAL A 264 -5.38 5.25 4.32
N ASN A 265 -5.23 6.56 4.16
CA ASN A 265 -5.03 7.21 2.88
C ASN A 265 -3.57 7.67 2.73
N LEU A 266 -2.81 7.01 1.86
CA LEU A 266 -1.44 7.34 1.48
C LEU A 266 -1.36 7.83 0.03
N ALA A 267 -2.49 8.21 -0.58
CA ALA A 267 -2.54 8.60 -1.99
C ALA A 267 -1.58 9.76 -2.30
N GLY A 268 -0.71 9.56 -3.28
CA GLY A 268 0.28 10.56 -3.68
C GLY A 268 1.38 10.85 -2.66
N ALA A 269 1.44 10.14 -1.53
CA ALA A 269 2.51 10.32 -0.56
C ALA A 269 3.86 9.84 -1.10
N GLU A 270 4.94 10.51 -0.68
CA GLU A 270 6.31 10.19 -1.06
C GLU A 270 7.16 9.98 0.20
N VAL A 271 7.80 8.82 0.33
CA VAL A 271 8.66 8.50 1.46
C VAL A 271 9.99 7.92 0.98
N ALA A 272 11.09 8.20 1.70
CA ALA A 272 12.36 7.62 1.31
C ALA A 272 12.37 6.11 1.56
N ARG A 273 11.94 5.68 2.74
CA ARG A 273 11.80 4.26 3.09
C ARG A 273 10.46 3.99 3.76
N PHE A 274 9.99 2.78 3.60
CA PHE A 274 8.73 2.34 4.21
C PHE A 274 8.94 1.13 5.11
N LYS A 275 8.33 1.16 6.29
CA LYS A 275 8.33 0.05 7.24
C LYS A 275 6.95 -0.11 7.82
N ASP A 276 6.31 -1.23 7.53
CA ASP A 276 4.99 -1.60 8.00
C ASP A 276 4.94 -3.06 8.45
N GLU A 277 3.77 -3.50 8.85
CA GLU A 277 3.44 -4.89 9.17
C GLU A 277 2.29 -5.35 8.27
N PRO A 278 2.58 -5.90 7.08
CA PRO A 278 1.54 -6.27 6.13
C PRO A 278 0.62 -7.39 6.64
N SER A 279 1.06 -8.18 7.63
CA SER A 279 0.33 -9.34 8.19
C SER A 279 0.12 -9.22 9.71
N GLY A 280 0.35 -8.07 10.32
CA GLY A 280 0.21 -7.86 11.77
C GLY A 280 -1.24 -7.97 12.27
N GLN A 281 -1.43 -8.35 13.54
CA GLN A 281 -2.72 -8.22 14.21
C GLN A 281 -3.10 -6.73 14.24
N GLY A 282 -4.34 -6.40 13.85
CA GLY A 282 -4.79 -5.01 13.71
C GLY A 282 -4.54 -4.37 12.34
N ALA A 283 -3.72 -4.96 11.48
CA ALA A 283 -3.43 -4.44 10.15
C ALA A 283 -4.50 -4.80 9.08
N SER A 284 -5.79 -4.79 9.45
CA SER A 284 -6.89 -5.16 8.52
C SER A 284 -7.57 -3.96 7.83
N TYR A 285 -7.16 -2.74 8.14
CA TYR A 285 -7.73 -1.51 7.59
C TYR A 285 -7.56 -1.42 6.06
N PRO A 286 -8.56 -0.84 5.35
CA PRO A 286 -8.46 -0.56 3.93
C PRO A 286 -7.38 0.50 3.64
N LEU A 287 -6.74 0.40 2.46
CA LEU A 287 -5.62 1.25 2.05
C LEU A 287 -5.89 1.96 0.73
N ARG A 288 -5.71 3.29 0.68
CA ARG A 288 -5.62 4.07 -0.55
C ARG A 288 -4.15 4.33 -0.86
N LEU A 289 -3.65 3.71 -1.94
CA LEU A 289 -2.23 3.73 -2.30
C LEU A 289 -1.97 4.36 -3.67
N ASP A 290 -2.96 5.01 -4.25
CA ASP A 290 -2.87 5.63 -5.59
C ASP A 290 -1.78 6.70 -5.62
N GLY A 291 -0.74 6.50 -6.42
CA GLY A 291 0.39 7.42 -6.48
C GLY A 291 1.37 7.34 -5.29
N PHE A 292 1.17 6.45 -4.31
CA PHE A 292 2.11 6.26 -3.21
C PHE A 292 3.48 5.80 -3.74
N ARG A 293 4.54 6.48 -3.31
CA ARG A 293 5.92 6.24 -3.73
C ARG A 293 6.85 6.05 -2.54
N TYR A 294 7.68 5.04 -2.62
CA TYR A 294 8.77 4.77 -1.67
C TYR A 294 9.97 4.24 -2.45
N SER A 295 11.18 4.66 -2.02
CA SER A 295 12.39 4.25 -2.73
C SER A 295 12.89 2.88 -2.32
N ASP A 296 12.60 2.47 -1.07
CA ASP A 296 13.10 1.21 -0.50
C ASP A 296 12.19 0.78 0.66
N PHE A 297 12.29 -0.50 1.03
CA PHE A 297 11.79 -0.99 2.30
C PHE A 297 12.86 -0.85 3.39
N SER A 298 12.45 -0.47 4.59
CA SER A 298 13.36 -0.45 5.73
C SER A 298 13.78 -1.86 6.13
N ARG A 299 14.94 -1.96 6.79
CA ARG A 299 15.48 -3.22 7.30
C ARG A 299 14.42 -3.96 8.15
N HIS A 300 14.31 -5.27 7.94
CA HIS A 300 13.31 -6.14 8.58
C HIS A 300 11.84 -5.90 8.18
N ALA A 301 11.55 -5.09 7.16
CA ALA A 301 10.22 -5.08 6.57
C ALA A 301 9.97 -6.39 5.81
N ASP A 302 8.75 -6.90 5.87
CA ASP A 302 8.39 -8.10 5.11
C ASP A 302 8.24 -7.75 3.63
N THR A 303 9.08 -8.37 2.79
CA THR A 303 9.12 -8.16 1.33
C THR A 303 8.57 -9.34 0.54
N ARG A 304 8.07 -10.39 1.22
CA ARG A 304 7.52 -11.58 0.55
C ARG A 304 6.35 -11.21 -0.37
N PRO A 305 6.34 -11.68 -1.62
CA PRO A 305 5.31 -11.31 -2.58
C PRO A 305 3.89 -11.62 -2.11
N THR A 306 3.69 -12.75 -1.40
CA THR A 306 2.38 -13.15 -0.87
C THR A 306 1.80 -12.12 0.09
N GLU A 307 2.62 -11.66 1.04
CA GLU A 307 2.23 -10.66 2.04
C GLU A 307 1.99 -9.30 1.40
N ARG A 308 2.89 -8.90 0.50
CA ARG A 308 2.76 -7.61 -0.21
C ARG A 308 1.56 -7.57 -1.16
N LEU A 309 1.23 -8.68 -1.80
CA LEU A 309 0.03 -8.76 -2.64
C LEU A 309 -1.27 -8.73 -1.82
N SER A 310 -1.29 -9.36 -0.63
CA SER A 310 -2.42 -9.26 0.28
C SER A 310 -2.57 -7.84 0.83
N TRP A 311 -1.47 -7.15 1.11
CA TRP A 311 -1.44 -5.74 1.50
C TRP A 311 -2.02 -4.83 0.41
N LEU A 312 -1.63 -5.00 -0.87
CA LEU A 312 -2.20 -4.27 -2.00
C LEU A 312 -3.68 -4.58 -2.25
N ALA A 313 -4.14 -5.78 -1.85
CA ALA A 313 -5.52 -6.19 -2.02
C ALA A 313 -6.49 -5.52 -1.02
N ARG A 314 -5.99 -4.82 0.02
CA ARG A 314 -6.82 -4.08 1.01
C ARG A 314 -7.43 -2.78 0.48
N ARG A 315 -7.39 -2.57 -0.82
CA ARG A 315 -8.04 -1.43 -1.46
C ARG A 315 -9.53 -1.39 -1.07
N PRO A 316 -10.12 -0.21 -0.76
CA PRO A 316 -11.56 -0.05 -0.61
C PRO A 316 -12.30 -0.57 -1.84
N GLU A 317 -13.43 -1.26 -1.63
CA GLU A 317 -14.18 -1.94 -2.70
C GLU A 317 -14.77 -0.95 -3.72
N GLU A 318 -15.07 0.27 -3.29
CA GLU A 318 -15.65 1.34 -4.10
C GLU A 318 -14.66 1.91 -5.12
N LEU A 319 -13.35 1.73 -4.91
CA LEU A 319 -12.32 2.24 -5.81
C LEU A 319 -12.06 1.28 -6.97
N ASN A 320 -11.93 1.84 -8.17
CA ASN A 320 -11.50 1.09 -9.35
C ASN A 320 -10.08 0.53 -9.18
N PHE A 321 -9.76 -0.52 -9.93
CA PHE A 321 -8.41 -1.07 -9.92
C PHE A 321 -7.39 -0.06 -10.46
N ASN A 322 -6.32 0.17 -9.70
CA ASN A 322 -5.16 0.96 -10.11
C ASN A 322 -3.91 0.06 -10.20
N ALA A 323 -3.22 0.13 -11.34
CA ALA A 323 -2.02 -0.66 -11.61
C ALA A 323 -0.77 -0.09 -10.91
N GLN A 324 -0.75 1.22 -10.65
CA GLN A 324 0.44 1.94 -10.18
C GLN A 324 1.02 1.40 -8.85
N PRO A 325 0.24 1.05 -7.80
CA PRO A 325 0.81 0.48 -6.58
C PRO A 325 1.56 -0.84 -6.79
N TYR A 326 1.09 -1.65 -7.74
CA TYR A 326 1.76 -2.91 -8.12
C TYR A 326 3.06 -2.64 -8.88
N GLU A 327 3.08 -1.66 -9.77
CA GLU A 327 4.28 -1.24 -10.51
C GLU A 327 5.33 -0.66 -9.56
N GLN A 328 4.91 0.16 -8.61
CA GLN A 328 5.76 0.71 -7.57
C GLN A 328 6.41 -0.39 -6.74
N LEU A 329 5.62 -1.37 -6.26
CA LEU A 329 6.14 -2.51 -5.51
C LEU A 329 7.14 -3.33 -6.35
N ALA A 330 6.81 -3.65 -7.58
CA ALA A 330 7.68 -4.41 -8.46
C ALA A 330 8.99 -3.66 -8.77
N HIS A 331 8.93 -2.34 -8.98
CA HIS A 331 10.10 -1.49 -9.17
C HIS A 331 11.04 -1.55 -7.97
N VAL A 332 10.51 -1.40 -6.77
CA VAL A 332 11.29 -1.43 -5.52
C VAL A 332 11.91 -2.82 -5.31
N LEU A 333 11.13 -3.90 -5.43
CA LEU A 333 11.64 -5.27 -5.32
C LEU A 333 12.76 -5.55 -6.35
N GLY A 334 12.60 -5.07 -7.59
CA GLY A 334 13.61 -5.18 -8.63
C GLY A 334 14.91 -4.48 -8.27
N ARG A 335 14.84 -3.27 -7.72
CA ARG A 335 16.01 -2.50 -7.24
C ARG A 335 16.71 -3.18 -6.06
N MET A 336 15.97 -3.82 -5.18
CA MET A 336 16.50 -4.62 -4.07
C MET A 336 17.14 -5.95 -4.51
N GLY A 337 17.06 -6.30 -5.80
CA GLY A 337 17.60 -7.56 -6.34
C GLY A 337 16.60 -8.71 -6.39
N HIS A 338 15.39 -8.54 -5.89
CA HIS A 338 14.31 -9.55 -5.86
C HIS A 338 13.56 -9.64 -7.20
N ARG A 339 14.29 -9.87 -8.30
CA ARG A 339 13.73 -9.85 -9.67
C ARG A 339 12.60 -10.86 -9.88
N SER A 340 12.70 -12.07 -9.30
CA SER A 340 11.65 -13.10 -9.41
C SER A 340 10.35 -12.65 -8.76
N ASP A 341 10.46 -11.95 -7.62
CA ASP A 341 9.33 -11.47 -6.83
C ASP A 341 8.66 -10.28 -7.54
N ALA A 342 9.47 -9.38 -8.10
CA ALA A 342 8.98 -8.30 -8.96
C ALA A 342 8.17 -8.83 -10.15
N GLN A 343 8.67 -9.87 -10.83
CA GLN A 343 7.93 -10.51 -11.93
C GLN A 343 6.63 -11.16 -11.47
N THR A 344 6.61 -11.72 -10.26
CA THR A 344 5.39 -12.31 -9.68
C THR A 344 4.33 -11.23 -9.42
N VAL A 345 4.73 -10.08 -8.87
CA VAL A 345 3.84 -8.93 -8.64
C VAL A 345 3.28 -8.41 -9.97
N LEU A 346 4.13 -8.21 -10.99
CA LEU A 346 3.71 -7.73 -12.30
C LEU A 346 2.75 -8.70 -13.01
N MET A 347 2.97 -10.00 -12.84
CA MET A 347 2.05 -11.03 -13.37
C MET A 347 0.67 -10.95 -12.71
N VAL A 348 0.61 -10.70 -11.40
CA VAL A 348 -0.66 -10.49 -10.68
C VAL A 348 -1.32 -9.19 -11.12
N LYS A 349 -0.57 -8.11 -11.27
CA LYS A 349 -1.04 -6.83 -11.83
C LYS A 349 -1.75 -7.03 -13.17
N GLU A 350 -1.11 -7.70 -14.12
CA GLU A 350 -1.68 -7.97 -15.45
C GLU A 350 -2.98 -8.77 -15.38
N ARG A 351 -3.02 -9.78 -14.51
CA ARG A 351 -4.23 -10.58 -14.31
C ARG A 351 -5.39 -9.73 -13.78
N LEU A 352 -5.13 -8.88 -12.78
CA LEU A 352 -6.15 -8.02 -12.18
C LEU A 352 -6.62 -6.95 -13.16
N LEU A 353 -5.69 -6.29 -13.87
CA LEU A 353 -6.01 -5.27 -14.88
C LEU A 353 -6.90 -5.85 -16.00
N ARG A 354 -6.59 -7.07 -16.48
CA ARG A 354 -7.42 -7.73 -17.49
C ARG A 354 -8.77 -8.16 -16.96
N ALA A 355 -8.85 -8.58 -15.70
CA ALA A 355 -10.11 -8.90 -15.04
C ALA A 355 -11.00 -7.64 -14.92
N GLU A 356 -10.42 -6.52 -14.52
CA GLU A 356 -11.12 -5.23 -14.43
C GLU A 356 -11.61 -4.74 -15.79
N ASN A 357 -10.77 -4.81 -16.81
CA ASN A 357 -11.16 -4.44 -18.18
C ASN A 357 -12.31 -5.32 -18.71
N ARG A 358 -12.36 -6.61 -18.33
CA ARG A 358 -13.49 -7.49 -18.67
C ARG A 358 -14.75 -7.13 -17.90
N ARG A 359 -14.63 -6.77 -16.61
CA ARG A 359 -15.75 -6.30 -15.78
C ARG A 359 -16.37 -5.05 -16.36
N LEU A 360 -15.57 -4.01 -16.59
CA LEU A 360 -16.01 -2.74 -17.18
C LEU A 360 -16.64 -2.95 -18.57
N ARG A 361 -16.11 -3.89 -19.35
CA ARG A 361 -16.69 -4.24 -20.65
C ARG A 361 -18.05 -4.92 -20.52
N ALA A 362 -18.19 -5.82 -19.54
CA ALA A 362 -19.46 -6.50 -19.30
C ALA A 362 -20.54 -5.51 -18.84
N GLU A 363 -20.18 -4.54 -17.98
CA GLU A 363 -21.06 -3.48 -17.51
C GLU A 363 -21.52 -2.56 -18.64
N THR A 364 -20.61 -2.19 -19.56
CA THR A 364 -20.92 -1.22 -20.64
C THR A 364 -21.58 -1.84 -21.87
N SER A 365 -21.25 -3.08 -22.23
CA SER A 365 -21.64 -3.68 -23.53
C SER A 365 -22.14 -5.14 -23.39
N GLY A 366 -22.27 -5.64 -22.18
CA GLY A 366 -22.69 -7.02 -21.91
C GLY A 366 -21.68 -8.09 -22.31
N TYR A 367 -22.08 -9.34 -22.13
CA TYR A 367 -21.29 -10.53 -22.48
C TYR A 367 -21.44 -10.84 -23.98
N GLY A 368 -20.52 -10.32 -24.81
CA GLY A 368 -20.53 -10.51 -26.25
C GLY A 368 -19.26 -11.22 -26.78
N PRO A 369 -19.15 -11.41 -28.13
CA PRO A 369 -17.99 -12.10 -28.73
C PRO A 369 -16.62 -11.47 -28.37
N ARG A 370 -16.59 -10.15 -28.21
CA ARG A 370 -15.36 -9.44 -27.79
C ARG A 370 -14.98 -9.78 -26.35
N TRP A 371 -15.95 -9.90 -25.45
CA TRP A 371 -15.69 -10.33 -24.07
C TRP A 371 -15.11 -11.76 -24.06
N LEU A 372 -15.70 -12.67 -24.83
CA LEU A 372 -15.18 -14.05 -24.97
C LEU A 372 -13.76 -14.06 -25.53
N MET A 373 -13.46 -13.24 -26.52
CA MET A 373 -12.12 -13.12 -27.09
C MET A 373 -11.11 -12.60 -26.06
N MET A 374 -11.51 -11.60 -25.24
CA MET A 374 -10.67 -11.11 -24.13
C MET A 374 -10.40 -12.21 -23.11
N TRP A 375 -11.41 -12.99 -22.76
CA TRP A 375 -11.28 -14.11 -21.82
C TRP A 375 -10.36 -15.21 -22.37
N LEU A 376 -10.53 -15.60 -23.62
CA LEU A 376 -9.68 -16.59 -24.29
C LEU A 376 -8.23 -16.13 -24.39
N SER A 377 -8.01 -14.88 -24.81
CA SER A 377 -6.66 -14.31 -24.91
C SER A 377 -5.97 -14.25 -23.53
N ASP A 378 -6.70 -13.90 -22.49
CA ASP A 378 -6.20 -13.89 -21.11
C ASP A 378 -5.79 -15.30 -20.65
N MET A 379 -6.62 -16.31 -20.95
CA MET A 379 -6.33 -17.71 -20.63
C MET A 379 -5.06 -18.17 -21.36
N VAL A 380 -4.94 -17.91 -22.64
CA VAL A 380 -3.75 -18.27 -23.43
C VAL A 380 -2.50 -17.63 -22.86
N LEU A 381 -2.48 -16.30 -22.66
CA LEU A 381 -1.32 -15.58 -22.15
C LEU A 381 -0.94 -16.03 -20.71
N ARG A 382 -1.92 -16.33 -19.89
CA ARG A 382 -1.72 -16.78 -18.50
C ARG A 382 -1.02 -18.14 -18.46
N PHE A 383 -1.47 -19.11 -19.27
CA PHE A 383 -0.96 -20.49 -19.22
C PHE A 383 0.32 -20.67 -20.03
N THR A 384 0.49 -19.96 -21.17
CA THR A 384 1.64 -20.15 -22.04
C THR A 384 2.87 -19.36 -21.60
N VAL A 385 2.76 -18.04 -21.44
CA VAL A 385 3.93 -17.14 -21.22
C VAL A 385 3.87 -16.39 -19.89
N GLY A 386 2.80 -16.57 -19.07
CA GLY A 386 2.62 -15.80 -17.84
C GLY A 386 2.69 -14.29 -18.10
N TYR A 387 1.95 -13.81 -19.10
CA TYR A 387 1.94 -12.41 -19.56
C TYR A 387 3.31 -11.88 -20.01
N GLY A 388 4.22 -12.77 -20.44
CA GLY A 388 5.57 -12.41 -20.86
C GLY A 388 6.64 -12.42 -19.76
N TYR A 389 6.23 -12.60 -18.51
CA TYR A 389 7.16 -12.61 -17.35
C TYR A 389 7.78 -13.99 -17.07
N ARG A 390 7.21 -15.07 -17.61
CA ARG A 390 7.69 -16.45 -17.41
C ARG A 390 7.73 -17.23 -18.73
N PRO A 391 8.64 -16.90 -19.67
CA PRO A 391 8.72 -17.56 -20.96
C PRO A 391 8.99 -19.06 -20.89
N GLY A 392 9.65 -19.55 -19.85
CA GLY A 392 9.86 -20.98 -19.61
C GLY A 392 8.57 -21.82 -19.50
N ARG A 393 7.42 -21.20 -19.21
CA ARG A 393 6.13 -21.90 -19.21
C ARG A 393 5.69 -22.36 -20.58
N SER A 394 6.03 -21.61 -21.65
CA SER A 394 5.72 -22.01 -23.01
C SER A 394 6.46 -23.29 -23.43
N VAL A 395 7.70 -23.43 -22.97
CA VAL A 395 8.48 -24.67 -23.20
C VAL A 395 7.81 -25.86 -22.47
N ALA A 396 7.46 -25.68 -21.19
CA ALA A 396 6.76 -26.72 -20.42
C ALA A 396 5.41 -27.09 -21.07
N PHE A 397 4.65 -26.08 -21.53
CA PHE A 397 3.38 -26.32 -22.23
C PHE A 397 3.60 -27.09 -23.54
N ALA A 398 4.62 -26.73 -24.35
CA ALA A 398 4.96 -27.43 -25.59
C ALA A 398 5.33 -28.90 -25.31
N VAL A 399 6.14 -29.17 -24.27
CA VAL A 399 6.53 -30.53 -23.88
C VAL A 399 5.29 -31.37 -23.49
N VAL A 400 4.37 -30.81 -22.67
CA VAL A 400 3.13 -31.50 -22.28
C VAL A 400 2.24 -31.76 -23.48
N LEU A 401 2.14 -30.78 -24.40
CA LEU A 401 1.33 -30.93 -25.62
C LEU A 401 1.91 -32.01 -26.54
N ILE A 402 3.24 -32.00 -26.75
CA ILE A 402 3.94 -33.04 -27.54
C ILE A 402 3.73 -34.43 -26.92
N ALA A 403 3.88 -34.56 -25.60
CA ALA A 403 3.68 -35.85 -24.92
C ALA A 403 2.23 -36.37 -25.07
N GLY A 404 1.25 -35.48 -24.91
CA GLY A 404 -0.16 -35.82 -25.10
C GLY A 404 -0.50 -36.23 -26.53
N LEU A 405 0.02 -35.47 -27.52
CA LEU A 405 -0.16 -35.82 -28.94
C LEU A 405 0.58 -37.10 -29.32
N ALA A 406 1.79 -37.33 -28.79
CA ALA A 406 2.54 -38.55 -29.00
C ALA A 406 1.75 -39.79 -28.50
N ALA A 407 1.20 -39.71 -27.30
CA ALA A 407 0.34 -40.80 -26.77
C ALA A 407 -0.90 -41.04 -27.65
N PHE A 408 -1.55 -39.95 -28.10
CA PHE A 408 -2.72 -40.05 -28.98
C PHE A 408 -2.35 -40.67 -30.34
N TYR A 409 -1.29 -40.21 -31.00
CA TYR A 409 -0.88 -40.75 -32.31
C TYR A 409 -0.27 -42.16 -32.20
N GLN A 410 0.31 -42.52 -31.05
CA GLN A 410 0.66 -43.92 -30.79
C GLN A 410 -0.58 -44.82 -30.71
N ALA A 411 -1.63 -44.36 -30.06
CA ALA A 411 -2.92 -45.10 -30.05
C ALA A 411 -3.52 -45.20 -31.47
N THR A 412 -3.42 -44.12 -32.27
CA THR A 412 -3.88 -44.09 -33.68
C THR A 412 -3.08 -45.06 -34.55
N TRP A 413 -1.75 -45.15 -34.33
CA TRP A 413 -0.90 -46.15 -34.99
C TRP A 413 -1.30 -47.58 -34.60
N ASN A 414 -1.45 -47.82 -33.32
CA ASN A 414 -1.82 -49.17 -32.81
C ASN A 414 -3.23 -49.61 -33.28
N ALA A 415 -4.13 -48.64 -33.54
CA ALA A 415 -5.45 -48.90 -34.13
C ALA A 415 -5.40 -49.08 -35.67
N GLY A 416 -4.22 -49.03 -36.29
CA GLY A 416 -4.08 -49.18 -37.73
C GLY A 416 -4.56 -47.97 -38.55
N ASP A 417 -4.78 -46.83 -37.91
CA ASP A 417 -5.38 -45.63 -38.53
C ASP A 417 -4.36 -44.65 -39.15
N MET A 418 -3.07 -44.98 -39.12
CA MET A 418 -2.06 -44.19 -39.83
C MET A 418 -1.79 -44.72 -41.24
N THR A 419 -1.61 -43.81 -42.21
CA THR A 419 -1.36 -44.14 -43.61
C THR A 419 -0.11 -43.42 -44.12
N PRO A 420 0.61 -43.96 -45.10
CA PRO A 420 1.62 -43.18 -45.85
C PRO A 420 1.00 -41.91 -46.42
N ASN A 421 1.70 -40.76 -46.27
CA ASN A 421 1.21 -39.45 -46.70
C ASN A 421 1.68 -39.13 -48.13
N ALA A 422 1.56 -40.08 -49.07
CA ALA A 422 1.97 -39.92 -50.43
C ALA A 422 0.93 -40.53 -51.40
N ALA A 423 0.34 -39.70 -52.25
CA ALA A 423 -0.69 -40.13 -53.20
C ALA A 423 -0.29 -41.32 -54.10
N PRO A 424 0.98 -41.38 -54.62
CA PRO A 424 1.41 -42.55 -55.38
C PRO A 424 1.41 -43.87 -54.61
N ILE A 425 1.73 -43.79 -53.31
CA ILE A 425 1.70 -45.01 -52.44
C ILE A 425 0.30 -45.43 -52.17
N LEU A 426 -0.59 -44.50 -51.87
CA LEU A 426 -2.01 -44.81 -51.54
C LEU A 426 -2.77 -45.49 -52.69
N THR A 427 -2.33 -45.29 -53.95
CA THR A 427 -2.90 -45.87 -55.15
C THR A 427 -2.14 -47.08 -55.65
N SER A 428 -1.04 -47.47 -55.01
CA SER A 428 -0.21 -48.62 -55.40
C SER A 428 -0.84 -49.95 -55.03
N GLN A 429 -0.64 -50.98 -55.87
CA GLN A 429 -1.11 -52.33 -55.59
C GLN A 429 -0.59 -52.92 -54.28
N PRO A 430 0.70 -52.75 -53.89
CA PRO A 430 1.20 -53.23 -52.60
C PRO A 430 0.50 -52.63 -51.38
N TRP A 431 0.14 -51.34 -51.45
CA TRP A 431 -0.57 -50.67 -50.37
C TRP A 431 -2.02 -51.15 -50.26
N ILE A 432 -2.73 -51.28 -51.40
CA ILE A 432 -4.10 -51.81 -51.47
C ILE A 432 -4.13 -53.23 -50.91
N ALA A 433 -3.24 -54.11 -51.34
CA ALA A 433 -3.12 -55.46 -50.82
C ALA A 433 -2.84 -55.50 -49.30
N ALA A 434 -2.01 -54.61 -48.77
CA ALA A 434 -1.76 -54.49 -47.33
C ALA A 434 -3.02 -54.09 -46.55
N THR A 435 -3.83 -53.17 -47.12
CA THR A 435 -5.10 -52.75 -46.47
C THR A 435 -6.18 -53.83 -46.47
N GLU A 436 -6.16 -54.71 -47.45
CA GLU A 436 -7.10 -55.85 -47.54
C GLU A 436 -6.67 -57.03 -46.67
N SER A 437 -5.40 -57.36 -46.60
CA SER A 437 -4.87 -58.51 -45.88
C SER A 437 -4.65 -58.24 -44.37
N HIS A 438 -4.36 -57.00 -43.98
CA HIS A 438 -4.08 -56.62 -42.59
C HIS A 438 -4.83 -55.32 -42.23
N PRO A 439 -6.18 -55.34 -42.22
CA PRO A 439 -6.99 -54.14 -41.99
C PRO A 439 -6.79 -53.51 -40.61
N GLU A 440 -6.38 -54.31 -39.58
CA GLU A 440 -6.09 -53.84 -38.23
C GLU A 440 -4.78 -53.06 -38.07
N GLY A 441 -3.87 -53.19 -39.04
CA GLY A 441 -2.54 -52.51 -38.97
C GLY A 441 -1.81 -52.43 -40.30
N PRO A 442 -2.42 -51.91 -41.38
CA PRO A 442 -1.82 -51.97 -42.71
C PRO A 442 -0.52 -51.17 -42.81
N GLY A 443 -0.41 -50.04 -42.12
CA GLY A 443 0.83 -49.26 -42.08
C GLY A 443 2.00 -50.01 -41.43
N ALA A 444 1.72 -50.68 -40.31
CA ALA A 444 2.71 -51.47 -39.58
C ALA A 444 3.14 -52.71 -40.41
N PHE A 445 2.21 -53.38 -41.12
CA PHE A 445 2.52 -54.49 -41.99
C PHE A 445 3.31 -54.04 -43.23
N TRP A 446 2.87 -53.02 -43.95
CA TRP A 446 3.45 -52.54 -45.19
C TRP A 446 4.91 -52.05 -45.00
N SER A 447 5.27 -51.49 -43.83
CA SER A 447 6.60 -51.02 -43.51
C SER A 447 7.55 -52.06 -42.90
N GLN A 448 7.15 -53.37 -42.83
CA GLN A 448 8.00 -54.45 -42.30
C GLN A 448 9.12 -54.80 -43.29
N PRO A 449 10.24 -55.38 -42.80
CA PRO A 449 11.28 -55.93 -43.66
C PRO A 449 10.72 -56.94 -44.63
N GLY A 450 11.09 -56.80 -45.90
CA GLY A 450 10.59 -57.67 -47.00
C GLY A 450 9.27 -57.23 -47.64
N GLN A 451 8.63 -56.16 -47.11
CA GLN A 451 7.46 -55.53 -47.69
C GLN A 451 7.84 -54.31 -48.56
N ALA A 452 6.91 -53.84 -49.38
CA ALA A 452 7.13 -52.77 -50.34
C ALA A 452 7.53 -51.41 -49.67
N GLY A 453 7.18 -51.24 -48.45
CA GLY A 453 7.48 -50.02 -47.67
C GLY A 453 8.61 -50.18 -46.65
N GLN A 454 9.46 -51.22 -46.78
CA GLN A 454 10.55 -51.45 -45.83
C GLN A 454 11.54 -50.29 -45.66
N ASP A 455 11.74 -49.51 -46.74
CA ASP A 455 12.64 -48.34 -46.73
C ASP A 455 11.88 -47.04 -46.52
N TRP A 456 10.57 -47.08 -46.22
CA TRP A 456 9.78 -45.93 -45.84
C TRP A 456 10.10 -45.48 -44.41
N GLU A 457 9.96 -44.19 -44.12
CA GLU A 457 10.23 -43.63 -42.81
C GLU A 457 9.51 -44.38 -41.69
N THR A 458 10.22 -44.89 -40.70
CA THR A 458 9.62 -45.61 -39.55
C THR A 458 8.79 -44.65 -38.72
N PHE A 459 7.54 -45.04 -38.43
CA PHE A 459 6.67 -44.18 -37.64
C PHE A 459 7.17 -44.02 -36.20
N SER A 460 7.33 -42.77 -35.79
CA SER A 460 7.65 -42.36 -34.40
C SER A 460 6.60 -41.38 -33.93
N SER A 461 5.74 -41.78 -32.99
CA SER A 461 4.69 -40.92 -32.45
C SER A 461 5.22 -39.65 -31.80
N LEU A 462 6.39 -39.75 -31.13
CA LEU A 462 7.03 -38.60 -30.51
C LEU A 462 7.53 -37.59 -31.55
N ALA A 463 8.24 -38.06 -32.58
CA ALA A 463 8.75 -37.22 -33.64
C ALA A 463 7.60 -36.62 -34.47
N TYR A 464 6.52 -37.39 -34.72
CA TYR A 464 5.31 -36.91 -35.40
C TYR A 464 4.63 -35.78 -34.60
N ALA A 465 4.47 -35.94 -33.27
CA ALA A 465 3.92 -34.92 -32.40
C ALA A 465 4.81 -33.67 -32.36
N ALA A 466 6.13 -33.84 -32.36
CA ALA A 466 7.09 -32.73 -32.40
C ALA A 466 7.01 -31.94 -33.71
N ASP A 467 6.89 -32.62 -34.87
CA ASP A 467 6.67 -31.97 -36.16
C ASP A 467 5.42 -31.09 -36.19
N LEU A 468 4.35 -31.54 -35.52
CA LEU A 468 3.11 -30.78 -35.44
C LEU A 468 3.21 -29.53 -34.57
N VAL A 469 3.98 -29.59 -33.49
CA VAL A 469 4.02 -28.52 -32.44
C VAL A 469 5.18 -27.55 -32.67
N ILE A 470 6.32 -28.00 -33.20
CA ILE A 470 7.53 -27.18 -33.39
C ILE A 470 7.66 -26.78 -34.88
N PRO A 471 7.12 -25.63 -35.29
CA PRO A 471 7.03 -25.28 -36.71
C PRO A 471 8.38 -25.01 -37.38
N LEU A 472 9.46 -24.87 -36.59
CA LEU A 472 10.81 -24.57 -37.11
C LEU A 472 11.67 -25.83 -37.32
N VAL A 473 11.20 -26.99 -36.91
CA VAL A 473 11.91 -28.26 -37.01
C VAL A 473 11.05 -29.22 -37.83
N ASN A 474 11.67 -29.91 -38.78
CA ASN A 474 11.03 -30.96 -39.57
C ASN A 474 11.78 -32.27 -39.36
N PHE A 475 11.15 -33.24 -38.68
CA PHE A 475 11.66 -34.59 -38.51
C PHE A 475 11.22 -35.53 -39.64
N GLY A 476 10.45 -35.03 -40.62
CA GLY A 476 9.97 -35.80 -41.74
C GLY A 476 8.78 -36.70 -41.50
N GLN A 477 8.33 -36.81 -40.24
CA GLN A 477 7.27 -37.74 -39.89
C GLN A 477 5.89 -37.31 -40.39
N GLU A 478 5.63 -36.00 -40.40
CA GLU A 478 4.38 -35.45 -40.93
C GLU A 478 4.29 -35.58 -42.45
N ASP A 479 5.43 -35.51 -43.14
CA ASP A 479 5.51 -35.70 -44.57
C ASP A 479 5.35 -37.17 -44.93
N ALA A 480 5.83 -38.07 -44.07
CA ALA A 480 5.75 -39.52 -44.31
C ALA A 480 4.40 -40.16 -43.94
N TRP A 481 3.75 -39.70 -42.85
CA TRP A 481 2.57 -40.31 -42.30
C TRP A 481 1.40 -39.34 -42.09
N ALA A 482 0.17 -39.83 -42.25
CA ALA A 482 -1.05 -39.09 -41.97
C ALA A 482 -2.14 -39.98 -41.37
N PRO A 483 -3.01 -39.43 -40.49
CA PRO A 483 -4.19 -40.17 -39.98
C PRO A 483 -5.20 -40.43 -41.11
N SER A 484 -5.76 -41.64 -41.16
CA SER A 484 -6.79 -42.02 -42.10
C SER A 484 -8.15 -41.42 -41.76
N THR A 485 -8.82 -40.79 -42.72
CA THR A 485 -10.17 -40.25 -42.53
C THR A 485 -11.25 -41.30 -42.80
N SER A 486 -10.91 -42.47 -43.39
CA SER A 486 -11.86 -43.46 -43.86
C SER A 486 -11.99 -44.71 -42.99
N ARG A 487 -11.00 -44.99 -42.09
CA ARG A 487 -10.99 -46.24 -41.31
C ARG A 487 -11.79 -46.16 -40.02
N SER A 488 -11.37 -45.39 -39.06
CA SER A 488 -12.04 -45.31 -37.77
C SER A 488 -12.37 -43.87 -37.35
N PRO A 489 -13.22 -43.71 -36.34
CA PRO A 489 -13.43 -42.38 -35.71
C PRO A 489 -12.15 -41.78 -35.16
N LEU A 490 -11.19 -42.59 -34.66
CA LEU A 490 -9.93 -42.16 -34.10
C LEU A 490 -9.03 -41.51 -35.16
N GLY A 491 -8.93 -42.11 -36.36
CA GLY A 491 -8.21 -41.55 -37.50
C GLY A 491 -8.81 -40.22 -37.97
N ARG A 492 -10.14 -40.09 -38.03
CA ARG A 492 -10.84 -38.83 -38.35
C ARG A 492 -10.56 -37.74 -37.31
N LEU A 493 -10.61 -38.10 -36.03
CA LEU A 493 -10.25 -37.18 -34.95
C LEU A 493 -8.78 -36.75 -35.08
N GLY A 494 -7.88 -37.69 -35.34
CA GLY A 494 -6.46 -37.43 -35.53
C GLY A 494 -6.16 -36.45 -36.66
N TRP A 495 -6.91 -36.59 -37.78
CA TRP A 495 -6.80 -35.64 -38.89
C TRP A 495 -7.17 -34.20 -38.52
N GLY A 496 -8.28 -34.02 -37.78
CA GLY A 496 -8.67 -32.70 -37.27
C GLY A 496 -7.67 -32.15 -36.24
N LEU A 497 -7.23 -33.03 -35.33
CA LEU A 497 -6.26 -32.66 -34.26
C LEU A 497 -4.89 -32.24 -34.85
N ARG A 498 -4.47 -32.81 -35.99
CA ARG A 498 -3.25 -32.38 -36.71
C ARG A 498 -3.27 -30.89 -37.03
N TRP A 499 -4.35 -30.36 -37.60
CA TRP A 499 -4.48 -28.95 -37.93
C TRP A 499 -4.54 -28.06 -36.71
N LEU A 500 -5.28 -28.51 -35.69
CA LEU A 500 -5.37 -27.77 -34.43
C LEU A 500 -4.01 -27.68 -33.72
N ALA A 501 -3.27 -28.81 -33.65
CA ALA A 501 -1.93 -28.86 -33.06
C ALA A 501 -0.95 -27.94 -33.73
N LYS A 502 -0.95 -27.88 -35.07
CA LYS A 502 -0.14 -26.92 -35.85
C LYS A 502 -0.47 -25.47 -35.50
N GLY A 503 -1.76 -25.12 -35.48
CA GLY A 503 -2.20 -23.77 -35.08
C GLY A 503 -1.73 -23.39 -33.67
N ILE A 504 -1.88 -24.29 -32.71
CA ILE A 504 -1.41 -24.08 -31.32
C ILE A 504 0.12 -23.96 -31.30
N GLY A 505 0.84 -24.83 -32.01
CA GLY A 505 2.30 -24.81 -32.11
C GLY A 505 2.85 -23.45 -32.60
N TRP A 506 2.27 -22.91 -33.70
CA TRP A 506 2.61 -21.56 -34.18
C TRP A 506 2.34 -20.47 -33.17
N ILE A 507 1.18 -20.49 -32.49
CA ILE A 507 0.84 -19.50 -31.46
C ILE A 507 1.82 -19.57 -30.29
N VAL A 508 2.10 -20.78 -29.77
CA VAL A 508 3.02 -20.95 -28.64
C VAL A 508 4.42 -20.52 -28.97
N THR A 509 4.93 -20.87 -30.18
CA THR A 509 6.25 -20.47 -30.64
C THR A 509 6.35 -18.96 -30.82
N ALA A 510 5.36 -18.32 -31.44
CA ALA A 510 5.32 -16.87 -31.59
C ALA A 510 5.27 -16.13 -30.26
N LEU A 511 4.44 -16.61 -29.31
CA LEU A 511 4.35 -16.03 -27.98
C LEU A 511 5.65 -16.22 -27.18
N ALA A 512 6.31 -17.38 -27.30
CA ALA A 512 7.60 -17.63 -26.67
C ALA A 512 8.68 -16.67 -27.22
N ALA A 513 8.77 -16.51 -28.54
CA ALA A 513 9.68 -15.59 -29.18
C ALA A 513 9.41 -14.13 -28.76
N ALA A 514 8.16 -13.70 -28.76
CA ALA A 514 7.76 -12.36 -28.35
C ALA A 514 8.04 -12.10 -26.86
N ALA A 515 7.89 -13.12 -25.99
CA ALA A 515 8.23 -13.01 -24.57
C ALA A 515 9.76 -12.93 -24.34
N LEU A 516 10.55 -13.68 -25.10
CA LEU A 516 12.02 -13.65 -25.03
C LEU A 516 12.60 -12.33 -25.54
N THR A 517 12.02 -11.77 -26.58
CA THR A 517 12.43 -10.47 -27.16
C THR A 517 11.91 -9.25 -26.39
N GLY A 518 11.08 -9.47 -25.38
CA GLY A 518 10.49 -8.39 -24.58
C GLY A 518 9.32 -7.66 -25.25
N VAL A 519 8.90 -8.04 -26.45
CA VAL A 519 7.80 -7.38 -27.19
C VAL A 519 6.46 -7.45 -26.42
N ILE A 520 6.25 -8.50 -25.62
CA ILE A 520 5.05 -8.63 -24.77
C ILE A 520 5.18 -7.81 -23.48
N ARG A 521 6.41 -7.52 -23.04
CA ARG A 521 6.67 -6.59 -21.93
C ARG A 521 6.55 -5.17 -22.48
N ARG A 522 5.44 -4.53 -22.26
CA ARG A 522 5.37 -3.07 -22.30
C ARG A 522 5.71 -2.61 -20.88
N ASP A 523 6.96 -2.18 -20.68
CA ASP A 523 7.39 -1.42 -19.50
C ASP A 523 6.66 -0.09 -19.45
#